data_8b7f3c4fbdfe57cf84fb04d5e5d7b86a
#
_entry.id   8b7f3c4fbdfe57cf84fb04d5e5d7b86a
#
_cell.length_a   1.000
_cell.length_b   1.000
_cell.length_c   1.000
_cell.angle_alpha   90.00
_cell.angle_beta   90.00
_cell.angle_gamma   90.00
#
_symmetry.space_group_name_H-M   'P 1'
#
loop_
_entity.id
_entity.type
_entity.pdbx_description
1 polymer ?
#
loop_
_entity_poly.entity_id
_entity_poly.type
_entity_poly.pdbx_seq_one_letter_code
_entity_poly.pdbx_strand_id
1 'polypeptide(L)'
;MKKKLAYMLSILVFGVFLATGCGGKSTGGGNNAKILLSINAMDDFRQTLVDAAQQEADAKGVQLEVLDASDNIENQVEHIKKAAQEGYDAILCGPVSADTAVELKANAGDIPIVFFNSCPDEKQLSEGEHIYVGSDESVAGQYQAEYVLDKFSDKEEINVVIFKGPKGHSATNGRTKGVKKTLEASGKKINYVFEDYADWDGDTAKKMFELFLKTGSKADCVICNNDGMALGVVEACKEANIDLSSMPILGVDATADGCAAIEKGDMAFTVYQSGSGQGKAAIDAAIKLINGQSVKDIDGATDDGKYVWVPFEKVDSSNVSDYK
;
A
#
# COMPACT_ATOMS: atom_id res chain seq x y z
N MET A 1 -1.27 -62.72 -71.98
CA MET A 1 -0.81 -62.43 -70.60
C MET A 1 -1.11 -60.96 -70.30
N LYS A 2 -2.26 -60.65 -69.70
CA LYS A 2 -2.59 -59.31 -69.21
C LYS A 2 -3.46 -59.49 -67.97
N LYS A 3 -2.91 -59.22 -66.79
CA LYS A 3 -3.63 -59.24 -65.48
C LYS A 3 -4.44 -57.95 -65.38
N LYS A 4 -5.75 -58.10 -65.19
CA LYS A 4 -6.65 -56.96 -64.81
C LYS A 4 -6.63 -56.76 -63.33
N LEU A 5 -6.33 -55.50 -62.87
CA LEU A 5 -6.38 -55.08 -61.56
C LEU A 5 -7.72 -54.37 -61.27
N ALA A 6 -8.52 -54.89 -60.35
CA ALA A 6 -9.79 -54.33 -59.99
C ALA A 6 -9.57 -53.27 -58.90
N TYR A 7 -10.04 -52.04 -59.12
CA TYR A 7 -10.08 -50.97 -58.09
C TYR A 7 -11.41 -51.09 -57.37
N MET A 8 -11.29 -51.28 -56.04
CA MET A 8 -12.40 -51.25 -55.11
C MET A 8 -12.53 -49.81 -54.58
N LEU A 9 -13.64 -49.14 -54.90
CA LEU A 9 -13.94 -47.76 -54.50
C LEU A 9 -14.58 -47.78 -53.11
N SER A 10 -13.86 -47.38 -52.06
CA SER A 10 -14.41 -47.20 -50.71
C SER A 10 -14.91 -45.78 -50.60
N ILE A 11 -16.23 -45.64 -50.46
CA ILE A 11 -16.90 -44.36 -50.16
C ILE A 11 -16.75 -44.08 -48.64
N LEU A 12 -15.96 -43.08 -48.26
CA LEU A 12 -15.82 -42.59 -46.90
C LEU A 12 -16.86 -41.49 -46.69
N VAL A 13 -17.89 -41.77 -45.91
CA VAL A 13 -18.90 -40.78 -45.48
C VAL A 13 -18.28 -39.93 -44.39
N PHE A 14 -17.98 -38.68 -44.72
CA PHE A 14 -17.54 -37.68 -43.73
C PHE A 14 -18.77 -37.11 -42.99
N GLY A 15 -18.99 -37.57 -41.79
CA GLY A 15 -19.97 -36.98 -40.87
C GLY A 15 -19.45 -35.66 -40.33
N VAL A 16 -20.07 -34.53 -40.74
CA VAL A 16 -19.80 -33.22 -40.17
C VAL A 16 -20.51 -33.15 -38.80
N PHE A 17 -19.75 -33.29 -37.73
CA PHE A 17 -20.22 -32.93 -36.39
C PHE A 17 -20.12 -31.41 -36.26
N LEU A 18 -21.25 -30.71 -36.31
CA LEU A 18 -21.39 -29.34 -35.86
C LEU A 18 -21.36 -29.36 -34.31
N ALA A 19 -20.17 -29.16 -33.74
CA ALA A 19 -20.03 -28.85 -32.33
C ALA A 19 -20.41 -27.38 -32.14
N THR A 20 -21.63 -27.13 -31.69
CA THR A 20 -22.01 -25.86 -31.07
C THR A 20 -21.25 -25.74 -29.78
N GLY A 21 -20.06 -25.09 -29.82
CA GLY A 21 -19.30 -24.71 -28.65
C GLY A 21 -20.03 -23.59 -27.89
N CYS A 22 -20.80 -23.95 -26.88
CA CYS A 22 -21.07 -23.01 -25.80
C CYS A 22 -19.71 -22.59 -25.19
N GLY A 23 -19.40 -21.28 -25.26
CA GLY A 23 -18.25 -20.72 -24.59
C GLY A 23 -18.43 -20.79 -23.08
N GLY A 24 -18.06 -21.91 -22.50
CA GLY A 24 -17.83 -22.03 -21.06
C GLY A 24 -16.49 -21.35 -20.75
N LYS A 25 -16.49 -20.32 -19.91
CA LYS A 25 -15.26 -19.85 -19.28
C LYS A 25 -14.58 -21.07 -18.65
N SER A 26 -13.38 -21.37 -19.11
CA SER A 26 -12.51 -22.36 -18.48
C SER A 26 -12.24 -21.90 -17.06
N THR A 27 -12.85 -22.54 -16.07
CA THR A 27 -12.43 -22.46 -14.67
C THR A 27 -11.14 -23.30 -14.55
N GLY A 28 -10.05 -22.77 -15.09
CA GLY A 28 -8.72 -23.32 -14.87
C GLY A 28 -8.22 -22.86 -13.52
N GLY A 29 -8.11 -23.77 -12.56
CA GLY A 29 -7.51 -23.49 -11.27
C GLY A 29 -6.07 -22.97 -11.41
N GLY A 30 -5.76 -21.99 -10.63
CA GLY A 30 -4.55 -21.35 -10.17
C GLY A 30 -3.19 -21.40 -10.87
N ASN A 31 -2.89 -22.39 -11.65
CA ASN A 31 -1.50 -22.63 -12.08
C ASN A 31 -1.00 -21.87 -13.33
N ASN A 32 -1.75 -20.92 -13.89
CA ASN A 32 -1.31 -20.08 -15.02
C ASN A 32 -2.01 -18.72 -15.03
N ALA A 33 -2.55 -18.27 -13.90
CA ALA A 33 -3.17 -16.94 -13.84
C ALA A 33 -2.14 -15.86 -14.11
N LYS A 34 -2.56 -14.81 -14.83
CA LYS A 34 -1.74 -13.68 -15.22
C LYS A 34 -2.23 -12.42 -14.49
N ILE A 35 -1.42 -11.90 -13.60
CA ILE A 35 -1.74 -10.73 -12.78
C ILE A 35 -0.85 -9.56 -13.20
N LEU A 36 -1.44 -8.38 -13.38
CA LEU A 36 -0.70 -7.13 -13.57
C LEU A 36 -0.67 -6.38 -12.24
N LEU A 37 0.52 -5.98 -11.77
CA LEU A 37 0.71 -5.06 -10.65
C LEU A 37 1.10 -3.69 -11.20
N SER A 38 0.25 -2.69 -10.96
CA SER A 38 0.54 -1.28 -11.27
C SER A 38 0.80 -0.52 -9.98
N ILE A 39 2.07 -0.16 -9.72
CA ILE A 39 2.47 0.65 -8.59
C ILE A 39 2.50 2.14 -8.98
N ASN A 40 2.13 3.04 -8.07
CA ASN A 40 2.16 4.48 -8.33
C ASN A 40 3.58 5.01 -8.58
N ALA A 41 4.51 4.72 -7.69
CA ALA A 41 5.95 4.98 -7.83
C ALA A 41 6.72 4.03 -6.90
N MET A 42 8.00 3.82 -7.17
CA MET A 42 8.84 2.95 -6.35
C MET A 42 9.54 3.75 -5.25
N ASP A 43 9.55 3.21 -4.04
CA ASP A 43 10.35 3.64 -2.90
C ASP A 43 10.73 2.40 -2.06
N ASP A 44 11.49 2.57 -0.99
CA ASP A 44 12.00 1.46 -0.16
C ASP A 44 10.86 0.61 0.42
N PHE A 45 9.77 1.23 0.90
CA PHE A 45 8.62 0.50 1.41
C PHE A 45 7.91 -0.29 0.30
N ARG A 46 7.63 0.37 -0.83
CA ARG A 46 6.92 -0.27 -1.95
C ARG A 46 7.76 -1.35 -2.61
N GLN A 47 9.09 -1.26 -2.58
CA GLN A 47 9.98 -2.32 -3.04
C GLN A 47 9.76 -3.60 -2.21
N THR A 48 9.69 -3.50 -0.86
CA THR A 48 9.43 -4.68 -0.01
C THR A 48 8.08 -5.33 -0.29
N LEU A 49 7.05 -4.53 -0.60
CA LEU A 49 5.72 -5.01 -0.97
C LEU A 49 5.75 -5.74 -2.31
N VAL A 50 6.38 -5.15 -3.32
CA VAL A 50 6.49 -5.73 -4.68
C VAL A 50 7.30 -7.01 -4.66
N ASP A 51 8.42 -7.05 -3.93
CA ASP A 51 9.25 -8.24 -3.80
C ASP A 51 8.48 -9.40 -3.14
N ALA A 52 7.70 -9.11 -2.11
CA ALA A 52 6.86 -10.12 -1.46
C ALA A 52 5.70 -10.59 -2.34
N ALA A 53 5.09 -9.69 -3.11
CA ALA A 53 4.06 -10.05 -4.08
C ALA A 53 4.65 -10.97 -5.17
N GLN A 54 5.86 -10.68 -5.66
CA GLN A 54 6.55 -11.53 -6.64
C GLN A 54 6.86 -12.92 -6.06
N GLN A 55 7.40 -12.97 -4.83
CA GLN A 55 7.69 -14.24 -4.16
C GLN A 55 6.44 -15.10 -3.96
N GLU A 56 5.32 -14.48 -3.53
CA GLU A 56 4.06 -15.20 -3.36
C GLU A 56 3.49 -15.66 -4.69
N ALA A 57 3.55 -14.83 -5.74
CA ALA A 57 3.12 -15.20 -7.09
C ALA A 57 3.91 -16.42 -7.62
N ASP A 58 5.24 -16.41 -7.46
CA ASP A 58 6.11 -17.51 -7.84
C ASP A 58 5.76 -18.80 -7.07
N ALA A 59 5.54 -18.70 -5.76
CA ALA A 59 5.17 -19.82 -4.90
C ALA A 59 3.80 -20.41 -5.28
N LYS A 60 2.87 -19.59 -5.76
CA LYS A 60 1.52 -20.01 -6.21
C LYS A 60 1.49 -20.42 -7.69
N GLY A 61 2.57 -20.25 -8.45
CA GLY A 61 2.63 -20.53 -9.88
C GLY A 61 1.82 -19.57 -10.73
N VAL A 62 1.72 -18.30 -10.30
CA VAL A 62 1.03 -17.19 -10.98
C VAL A 62 2.06 -16.32 -11.67
N GLN A 63 1.74 -15.84 -12.87
CA GLN A 63 2.57 -14.88 -13.58
C GLN A 63 2.24 -13.46 -13.07
N LEU A 64 3.24 -12.74 -12.56
CA LEU A 64 3.12 -11.36 -12.15
C LEU A 64 3.94 -10.45 -13.05
N GLU A 65 3.31 -9.45 -13.66
CA GLU A 65 4.01 -8.36 -14.35
C GLU A 65 3.89 -7.09 -13.50
N VAL A 66 5.02 -6.43 -13.24
CA VAL A 66 5.09 -5.21 -12.42
C VAL A 66 5.38 -4.02 -13.32
N LEU A 67 4.55 -2.98 -13.22
CA LEU A 67 4.68 -1.71 -13.94
C LEU A 67 4.66 -0.53 -12.97
N ASP A 68 5.65 0.35 -13.09
CA ASP A 68 5.76 1.59 -12.33
C ASP A 68 5.12 2.75 -13.10
N ALA A 69 4.12 3.38 -12.51
CA ALA A 69 3.44 4.54 -13.11
C ALA A 69 4.24 5.84 -12.95
N SER A 70 5.29 5.86 -12.12
CA SER A 70 6.15 7.03 -11.88
C SER A 70 5.35 8.27 -11.48
N ASP A 71 4.39 8.09 -10.55
CA ASP A 71 3.42 9.09 -10.07
C ASP A 71 2.62 9.79 -11.18
N ASN A 72 2.46 9.14 -12.33
CA ASN A 72 1.73 9.65 -13.47
C ASN A 72 0.41 8.88 -13.67
N ILE A 73 -0.72 9.59 -13.60
CA ILE A 73 -2.07 9.01 -13.73
C ILE A 73 -2.28 8.41 -15.12
N GLU A 74 -1.82 9.11 -16.18
CA GLU A 74 -1.97 8.66 -17.57
C GLU A 74 -1.22 7.32 -17.79
N ASN A 75 0.00 7.21 -17.26
CA ASN A 75 0.75 5.94 -17.30
C ASN A 75 -0.02 4.83 -16.61
N GLN A 76 -0.59 5.11 -15.43
CA GLN A 76 -1.36 4.10 -14.70
C GLN A 76 -2.61 3.66 -15.46
N VAL A 77 -3.33 4.59 -16.07
CA VAL A 77 -4.50 4.28 -16.91
C VAL A 77 -4.09 3.39 -18.10
N GLU A 78 -2.94 3.66 -18.73
CA GLU A 78 -2.43 2.79 -19.83
C GLU A 78 -2.05 1.38 -19.30
N HIS A 79 -1.52 1.24 -18.09
CA HIS A 79 -1.29 -0.07 -17.45
C HIS A 79 -2.60 -0.87 -17.31
N ILE A 80 -3.68 -0.21 -16.85
CA ILE A 80 -4.98 -0.87 -16.69
C ILE A 80 -5.56 -1.27 -18.04
N LYS A 81 -5.48 -0.39 -19.06
CA LYS A 81 -5.90 -0.71 -20.44
C LYS A 81 -5.13 -1.89 -21.02
N LYS A 82 -3.80 -1.93 -20.78
CA LYS A 82 -2.97 -3.07 -21.17
C LYS A 82 -3.48 -4.36 -20.57
N ALA A 83 -3.82 -4.35 -19.26
CA ALA A 83 -4.37 -5.54 -18.60
C ALA A 83 -5.64 -6.05 -19.31
N ALA A 84 -6.57 -5.14 -19.64
CA ALA A 84 -7.80 -5.47 -20.34
C ALA A 84 -7.56 -6.01 -21.76
N GLN A 85 -6.59 -5.43 -22.50
CA GLN A 85 -6.30 -5.81 -23.88
C GLN A 85 -5.53 -7.13 -24.01
N GLU A 86 -4.64 -7.40 -23.06
CA GLU A 86 -3.75 -8.57 -23.09
C GLU A 86 -4.26 -9.76 -22.26
N GLY A 87 -5.48 -9.65 -21.71
CA GLY A 87 -6.18 -10.75 -21.07
C GLY A 87 -5.57 -11.17 -19.73
N TYR A 88 -5.24 -10.20 -18.88
CA TYR A 88 -4.90 -10.47 -17.49
C TYR A 88 -6.13 -10.92 -16.71
N ASP A 89 -5.93 -11.78 -15.71
CA ASP A 89 -7.01 -12.37 -14.91
C ASP A 89 -7.36 -11.50 -13.69
N ALA A 90 -6.41 -10.70 -13.19
CA ALA A 90 -6.61 -9.72 -12.12
C ALA A 90 -5.60 -8.57 -12.21
N ILE A 91 -5.90 -7.48 -11.53
CA ILE A 91 -5.03 -6.32 -11.39
C ILE A 91 -4.79 -6.06 -9.90
N LEU A 92 -3.51 -5.92 -9.52
CA LEU A 92 -3.10 -5.28 -8.27
C LEU A 92 -2.81 -3.80 -8.58
N CYS A 93 -3.45 -2.87 -7.91
CA CYS A 93 -3.31 -1.45 -8.19
C CYS A 93 -3.02 -0.63 -6.92
N GLY A 94 -1.79 -0.09 -6.83
CA GLY A 94 -1.47 1.00 -5.93
C GLY A 94 -1.75 2.33 -6.63
N PRO A 95 -2.93 2.95 -6.46
CA PRO A 95 -3.31 4.10 -7.27
C PRO A 95 -2.43 5.33 -7.01
N VAL A 96 -2.06 6.03 -8.07
CA VAL A 96 -1.36 7.34 -8.00
C VAL A 96 -2.21 8.33 -7.20
N SER A 97 -3.52 8.32 -7.42
CA SER A 97 -4.49 9.04 -6.61
C SER A 97 -5.69 8.15 -6.31
N ALA A 98 -6.12 8.09 -5.06
CA ALA A 98 -7.30 7.33 -4.65
C ALA A 98 -8.58 7.76 -5.40
N ASP A 99 -8.66 9.01 -5.83
CA ASP A 99 -9.80 9.57 -6.56
C ASP A 99 -9.92 9.03 -8.00
N THR A 100 -8.85 8.44 -8.56
CA THR A 100 -8.87 7.87 -9.92
C THR A 100 -9.53 6.49 -10.00
N ALA A 101 -9.92 5.89 -8.88
CA ALA A 101 -10.46 4.52 -8.83
C ALA A 101 -11.64 4.30 -9.78
N VAL A 102 -12.51 5.30 -10.00
CA VAL A 102 -13.63 5.21 -10.95
C VAL A 102 -13.12 5.00 -12.38
N GLU A 103 -12.11 5.76 -12.78
CA GLU A 103 -11.50 5.68 -14.11
C GLU A 103 -10.74 4.37 -14.29
N LEU A 104 -9.97 3.95 -13.29
CA LEU A 104 -9.23 2.69 -13.31
C LEU A 104 -10.19 1.51 -13.48
N LYS A 105 -11.28 1.45 -12.72
CA LYS A 105 -12.33 0.42 -12.84
C LYS A 105 -12.99 0.41 -14.21
N ALA A 106 -13.32 1.59 -14.74
CA ALA A 106 -13.93 1.70 -16.06
C ALA A 106 -13.02 1.17 -17.18
N ASN A 107 -11.70 1.35 -17.07
CA ASN A 107 -10.73 0.83 -18.02
C ASN A 107 -10.40 -0.66 -17.83
N ALA A 108 -10.54 -1.19 -16.61
CA ALA A 108 -10.35 -2.61 -16.30
C ALA A 108 -11.49 -3.51 -16.85
N GLY A 109 -12.69 -2.94 -17.03
CA GLY A 109 -13.87 -3.69 -17.44
C GLY A 109 -14.27 -4.71 -16.36
N ASP A 110 -14.35 -5.99 -16.74
CA ASP A 110 -14.75 -7.09 -15.83
C ASP A 110 -13.56 -7.69 -15.04
N ILE A 111 -12.34 -7.16 -15.21
CA ILE A 111 -11.17 -7.68 -14.50
C ILE A 111 -11.21 -7.20 -13.05
N PRO A 112 -11.15 -8.09 -12.06
CA PRO A 112 -11.13 -7.71 -10.65
C PRO A 112 -9.87 -6.91 -10.30
N ILE A 113 -10.04 -5.89 -9.44
CA ILE A 113 -8.94 -5.07 -8.95
C ILE A 113 -8.79 -5.25 -7.43
N VAL A 114 -7.59 -5.60 -7.02
CA VAL A 114 -7.15 -5.48 -5.63
C VAL A 114 -6.37 -4.18 -5.51
N PHE A 115 -7.00 -3.16 -4.93
CA PHE A 115 -6.30 -1.94 -4.59
C PHE A 115 -5.40 -2.17 -3.37
N PHE A 116 -4.25 -1.51 -3.33
CA PHE A 116 -3.32 -1.60 -2.20
C PHE A 116 -2.58 -0.27 -1.98
N ASN A 117 -1.90 -0.12 -0.86
CA ASN A 117 -1.11 1.05 -0.46
C ASN A 117 -1.90 2.38 -0.39
N SER A 118 -2.67 2.76 -1.39
CA SER A 118 -3.56 3.93 -1.34
C SER A 118 -5.02 3.47 -1.49
N CYS A 119 -5.82 3.65 -0.43
CA CYS A 119 -7.19 3.16 -0.34
C CYS A 119 -8.16 4.11 -1.06
N PRO A 120 -8.92 3.64 -2.05
CA PRO A 120 -10.03 4.41 -2.63
C PRO A 120 -11.16 4.68 -1.63
N ASP A 121 -12.05 5.61 -1.98
CA ASP A 121 -13.32 5.80 -1.24
C ASP A 121 -14.10 4.46 -1.19
N GLU A 122 -14.69 4.13 -0.05
CA GLU A 122 -15.42 2.88 0.19
C GLU A 122 -16.47 2.58 -0.89
N LYS A 123 -17.11 3.62 -1.47
CA LYS A 123 -18.08 3.47 -2.57
C LYS A 123 -17.48 2.83 -3.82
N GLN A 124 -16.16 2.86 -3.96
CA GLN A 124 -15.46 2.25 -5.10
C GLN A 124 -15.16 0.78 -4.88
N LEU A 125 -15.34 0.29 -3.64
CA LEU A 125 -15.08 -1.10 -3.28
C LEU A 125 -16.36 -1.93 -3.34
N SER A 126 -16.24 -3.15 -3.84
CA SER A 126 -17.31 -4.14 -3.95
C SER A 126 -16.76 -5.55 -3.72
N GLU A 127 -17.48 -6.32 -2.88
CA GLU A 127 -17.14 -7.72 -2.62
C GLU A 127 -17.03 -8.52 -3.92
N GLY A 128 -15.97 -9.28 -4.06
CA GLY A 128 -15.76 -10.17 -5.21
C GLY A 128 -15.22 -9.51 -6.49
N GLU A 129 -15.12 -8.17 -6.54
CA GLU A 129 -14.68 -7.44 -7.74
C GLU A 129 -13.57 -6.43 -7.47
N HIS A 130 -13.81 -5.50 -6.54
CA HIS A 130 -12.91 -4.39 -6.24
C HIS A 130 -12.73 -4.29 -4.74
N ILE A 131 -11.57 -4.72 -4.23
CA ILE A 131 -11.29 -4.76 -2.81
C ILE A 131 -10.03 -3.98 -2.48
N TYR A 132 -9.80 -3.74 -1.21
CA TYR A 132 -8.57 -3.12 -0.72
C TYR A 132 -7.79 -4.07 0.19
N VAL A 133 -6.49 -4.19 -0.05
CA VAL A 133 -5.53 -4.87 0.83
C VAL A 133 -4.52 -3.87 1.33
N GLY A 134 -4.42 -3.69 2.63
CA GLY A 134 -3.47 -2.74 3.22
C GLY A 134 -3.71 -2.55 4.71
N SER A 135 -3.16 -1.48 5.28
CA SER A 135 -3.32 -1.18 6.70
C SER A 135 -4.35 -0.06 6.92
N ASP A 136 -5.01 -0.05 8.09
CA ASP A 136 -5.85 1.09 8.49
C ASP A 136 -4.94 2.26 8.94
N GLU A 137 -4.74 3.19 8.05
CA GLU A 137 -3.82 4.29 8.24
C GLU A 137 -4.14 5.18 9.46
N SER A 138 -5.39 5.18 9.91
CA SER A 138 -5.77 5.91 11.14
C SER A 138 -5.15 5.31 12.40
N VAL A 139 -4.88 4.00 12.39
CA VAL A 139 -4.24 3.29 13.51
C VAL A 139 -2.77 3.71 13.65
N ALA A 140 -2.04 3.91 12.56
CA ALA A 140 -0.66 4.40 12.63
C ALA A 140 -0.60 5.77 13.30
N GLY A 141 -1.46 6.71 12.89
CA GLY A 141 -1.56 8.01 13.53
C GLY A 141 -2.02 7.95 15.00
N GLN A 142 -2.92 7.03 15.32
CA GLN A 142 -3.32 6.76 16.70
C GLN A 142 -2.10 6.33 17.53
N TYR A 143 -1.29 5.39 17.06
CA TYR A 143 -0.11 4.90 17.76
C TYR A 143 0.93 5.99 17.99
N GLN A 144 1.17 6.87 17.00
CA GLN A 144 2.05 8.03 17.17
C GLN A 144 1.53 8.97 18.27
N ALA A 145 0.23 9.26 18.26
CA ALA A 145 -0.40 10.14 19.25
C ALA A 145 -0.37 9.52 20.66
N GLU A 146 -0.63 8.22 20.80
CA GLU A 146 -0.54 7.50 22.07
C GLU A 146 0.87 7.59 22.67
N TYR A 147 1.91 7.42 21.84
CA TYR A 147 3.30 7.61 22.28
C TYR A 147 3.55 9.03 22.83
N VAL A 148 3.08 10.06 22.09
CA VAL A 148 3.22 11.47 22.52
C VAL A 148 2.49 11.72 23.84
N LEU A 149 1.27 11.21 23.99
CA LEU A 149 0.47 11.38 25.22
C LEU A 149 1.10 10.69 26.43
N ASP A 150 1.69 9.52 26.24
CA ASP A 150 2.42 8.81 27.29
C ASP A 150 3.69 9.59 27.70
N LYS A 151 4.49 10.00 26.71
CA LYS A 151 5.73 10.75 26.89
C LYS A 151 5.50 12.08 27.65
N PHE A 152 4.39 12.75 27.38
CA PHE A 152 4.04 14.04 27.96
C PHE A 152 2.82 13.95 28.89
N SER A 153 2.71 12.84 29.64
CA SER A 153 1.59 12.60 30.56
C SER A 153 1.42 13.69 31.62
N ASP A 154 2.49 14.32 32.05
CA ASP A 154 2.55 15.40 33.03
C ASP A 154 2.30 16.82 32.49
N LYS A 155 2.26 16.99 31.14
CA LYS A 155 2.00 18.27 30.49
C LYS A 155 0.51 18.51 30.26
N GLU A 156 0.03 19.71 30.51
CA GLU A 156 -1.32 20.18 30.19
C GLU A 156 -1.43 20.71 28.76
N GLU A 157 -0.30 21.13 28.18
CA GLU A 157 -0.21 21.73 26.86
C GLU A 157 0.95 21.11 26.07
N ILE A 158 0.70 20.73 24.80
CA ILE A 158 1.68 20.10 23.91
C ILE A 158 1.72 20.87 22.58
N ASN A 159 2.91 21.30 22.17
CA ASN A 159 3.16 21.94 20.89
C ASN A 159 3.64 20.90 19.87
N VAL A 160 2.85 20.66 18.84
CA VAL A 160 3.05 19.59 17.87
C VAL A 160 3.39 20.17 16.51
N VAL A 161 4.43 19.64 15.89
CA VAL A 161 4.73 19.83 14.47
C VAL A 161 4.29 18.58 13.72
N ILE A 162 3.61 18.73 12.55
CA ILE A 162 3.20 17.60 11.71
C ILE A 162 3.74 17.79 10.30
N PHE A 163 4.53 16.80 9.82
CA PHE A 163 4.91 16.69 8.41
C PHE A 163 4.05 15.63 7.73
N LYS A 164 3.38 16.05 6.66
CA LYS A 164 2.42 15.22 5.93
C LYS A 164 3.00 14.71 4.62
N GLY A 165 2.57 13.52 4.21
CA GLY A 165 2.77 13.01 2.86
C GLY A 165 1.96 13.80 1.82
N PRO A 166 1.90 13.35 0.54
CA PRO A 166 1.22 14.06 -0.53
C PRO A 166 -0.26 14.33 -0.25
N LYS A 167 -0.73 15.46 -0.71
CA LYS A 167 -2.12 15.86 -0.59
C LYS A 167 -3.04 14.87 -1.34
N GLY A 168 -4.09 14.40 -0.68
CA GLY A 168 -5.06 13.47 -1.27
C GLY A 168 -4.69 11.99 -1.13
N HIS A 169 -3.46 11.65 -0.76
CA HIS A 169 -3.09 10.28 -0.49
C HIS A 169 -3.80 9.75 0.77
N SER A 170 -4.34 8.51 0.70
CA SER A 170 -5.14 7.94 1.80
C SER A 170 -4.34 7.80 3.09
N ALA A 171 -3.07 7.40 3.02
CA ALA A 171 -2.19 7.29 4.18
C ALA A 171 -1.94 8.67 4.83
N THR A 172 -1.69 9.71 4.03
CA THR A 172 -1.54 11.07 4.54
C THR A 172 -2.77 11.51 5.35
N ASN A 173 -3.96 11.29 4.78
CA ASN A 173 -5.22 11.68 5.41
C ASN A 173 -5.50 10.82 6.65
N GLY A 174 -5.33 9.50 6.56
CA GLY A 174 -5.57 8.54 7.64
C GLY A 174 -4.65 8.79 8.83
N ARG A 175 -3.33 8.81 8.61
CA ARG A 175 -2.31 9.04 9.66
C ARG A 175 -2.53 10.38 10.34
N THR A 176 -2.65 11.47 9.58
CA THR A 176 -2.90 12.81 10.15
C THR A 176 -4.21 12.89 10.94
N LYS A 177 -5.29 12.28 10.42
CA LYS A 177 -6.59 12.22 11.13
C LYS A 177 -6.49 11.40 12.42
N GLY A 178 -5.80 10.27 12.39
CA GLY A 178 -5.56 9.42 13.56
C GLY A 178 -4.83 10.17 14.67
N VAL A 179 -3.72 10.86 14.31
CA VAL A 179 -2.96 11.72 15.23
C VAL A 179 -3.88 12.76 15.87
N LYS A 180 -4.55 13.58 15.07
CA LYS A 180 -5.38 14.68 15.59
C LYS A 180 -6.52 14.17 16.46
N LYS A 181 -7.28 13.19 15.98
CA LYS A 181 -8.41 12.60 16.72
C LYS A 181 -7.97 12.10 18.10
N THR A 182 -6.83 11.43 18.19
CA THR A 182 -6.34 10.85 19.45
C THR A 182 -5.80 11.93 20.39
N LEU A 183 -5.00 12.87 19.88
CA LEU A 183 -4.50 13.98 20.68
C LEU A 183 -5.64 14.86 21.22
N GLU A 184 -6.60 15.22 20.40
CA GLU A 184 -7.74 16.08 20.78
C GLU A 184 -8.69 15.40 21.78
N ALA A 185 -8.83 14.07 21.70
CA ALA A 185 -9.62 13.29 22.66
C ALA A 185 -8.97 13.18 24.04
N SER A 186 -7.69 13.51 24.20
CA SER A 186 -6.96 13.42 25.47
C SER A 186 -7.40 14.44 26.53
N GLY A 187 -8.09 15.51 26.13
CA GLY A 187 -8.45 16.64 27.01
C GLY A 187 -7.30 17.61 27.28
N LYS A 188 -6.08 17.35 26.78
CA LYS A 188 -4.93 18.28 26.85
C LYS A 188 -5.11 19.40 25.82
N LYS A 189 -4.47 20.54 26.06
CA LYS A 189 -4.39 21.62 25.06
C LYS A 189 -3.33 21.26 24.01
N ILE A 190 -3.76 21.02 22.78
CA ILE A 190 -2.88 20.70 21.67
C ILE A 190 -2.73 21.92 20.75
N ASN A 191 -1.50 22.38 20.56
CA ASN A 191 -1.18 23.45 19.62
C ASN A 191 -0.45 22.86 18.43
N TYR A 192 -1.06 22.88 17.28
CA TYR A 192 -0.38 22.53 16.02
C TYR A 192 0.41 23.77 15.55
N VAL A 193 1.66 23.88 16.02
CA VAL A 193 2.51 25.06 15.78
C VAL A 193 3.09 25.10 14.38
N PHE A 194 3.09 23.96 13.68
CA PHE A 194 3.40 23.83 12.27
C PHE A 194 2.75 22.57 11.69
N GLU A 195 2.20 22.67 10.49
CA GLU A 195 1.64 21.54 9.76
C GLU A 195 1.69 21.83 8.27
N ASP A 196 2.42 20.99 7.51
CA ASP A 196 2.47 21.14 6.05
C ASP A 196 2.85 19.83 5.35
N TYR A 197 2.74 19.82 4.02
CA TYR A 197 3.06 18.68 3.16
C TYR A 197 4.55 18.69 2.81
N ALA A 198 5.23 17.60 3.09
CA ALA A 198 6.61 17.34 2.69
C ALA A 198 6.72 16.14 1.73
N ASP A 199 5.58 15.62 1.24
CA ASP A 199 5.43 14.73 0.10
C ASP A 199 6.28 13.44 0.17
N TRP A 200 6.41 12.84 1.36
CA TRP A 200 7.25 11.69 1.71
C TRP A 200 8.76 11.97 1.63
N ASP A 201 9.18 13.19 1.29
CA ASP A 201 10.56 13.56 1.00
C ASP A 201 11.30 14.14 2.23
N GLY A 202 12.41 13.50 2.60
CA GLY A 202 13.21 13.87 3.76
C GLY A 202 13.91 15.24 3.58
N ASP A 203 14.41 15.54 2.40
CA ASP A 203 15.09 16.82 2.11
C ASP A 203 14.11 17.99 2.20
N THR A 204 12.87 17.79 1.74
CA THR A 204 11.80 18.77 1.87
C THR A 204 11.42 18.98 3.34
N ALA A 205 11.21 17.89 4.11
CA ALA A 205 10.93 17.98 5.53
C ALA A 205 12.05 18.70 6.31
N LYS A 206 13.32 18.38 6.00
CA LYS A 206 14.50 19.06 6.56
C LYS A 206 14.43 20.56 6.33
N LYS A 207 14.32 21.00 5.08
CA LYS A 207 14.27 22.44 4.70
C LYS A 207 13.11 23.16 5.38
N MET A 208 11.94 22.51 5.45
CA MET A 208 10.77 23.09 6.09
C MET A 208 10.95 23.20 7.60
N PHE A 209 11.57 22.22 8.25
CA PHE A 209 11.85 22.27 9.68
C PHE A 209 12.91 23.34 10.00
N GLU A 210 13.93 23.51 9.19
CA GLU A 210 14.89 24.64 9.29
C GLU A 210 14.19 26.00 9.22
N LEU A 211 13.18 26.14 8.35
CA LEU A 211 12.37 27.36 8.30
C LEU A 211 11.52 27.53 9.56
N PHE A 212 10.92 26.45 10.07
CA PHE A 212 10.19 26.47 11.34
C PHE A 212 11.08 26.95 12.48
N LEU A 213 12.31 26.46 12.59
CA LEU A 213 13.27 26.89 13.61
C LEU A 213 13.58 28.40 13.57
N LYS A 214 13.66 28.98 12.36
CA LYS A 214 13.87 30.42 12.17
C LYS A 214 12.71 31.29 12.63
N THR A 215 11.52 30.74 12.83
CA THR A 215 10.39 31.49 13.39
C THR A 215 10.54 31.76 14.88
N GLY A 216 11.42 31.04 15.57
CA GLY A 216 11.56 31.09 17.03
C GLY A 216 10.44 30.33 17.79
N SER A 217 9.52 29.70 17.07
CA SER A 217 8.49 28.84 17.66
C SER A 217 9.13 27.60 18.29
N LYS A 218 8.48 27.03 19.31
CA LYS A 218 8.96 25.82 19.98
C LYS A 218 8.00 24.68 19.70
N ALA A 219 8.55 23.50 19.47
CA ALA A 219 7.83 22.24 19.41
C ALA A 219 8.19 21.37 20.62
N ASP A 220 7.23 20.61 21.11
CA ASP A 220 7.49 19.55 22.09
C ASP A 220 7.76 18.22 21.39
N CYS A 221 7.15 17.99 20.24
CA CYS A 221 7.39 16.80 19.41
C CYS A 221 7.19 17.10 17.92
N VAL A 222 7.75 16.22 17.08
CA VAL A 222 7.53 16.24 15.63
C VAL A 222 6.95 14.89 15.21
N ILE A 223 5.79 14.92 14.56
CA ILE A 223 5.12 13.75 14.02
C ILE A 223 5.19 13.80 12.49
N CYS A 224 5.83 12.80 11.91
CA CYS A 224 5.95 12.65 10.46
C CYS A 224 5.08 11.50 9.99
N ASN A 225 4.43 11.65 8.83
CA ASN A 225 3.62 10.57 8.28
C ASN A 225 4.47 9.39 7.74
N ASN A 226 5.80 9.54 7.58
CA ASN A 226 6.72 8.43 7.31
C ASN A 226 8.11 8.65 7.92
N ASP A 227 8.96 7.60 7.90
CA ASP A 227 10.33 7.64 8.42
C ASP A 227 11.24 8.54 7.59
N GLY A 228 11.09 8.58 6.27
CA GLY A 228 11.92 9.42 5.42
C GLY A 228 11.86 10.89 5.81
N MET A 229 10.65 11.43 6.03
CA MET A 229 10.47 12.80 6.53
C MET A 229 11.01 12.97 7.95
N ALA A 230 10.81 11.97 8.83
CA ALA A 230 11.33 12.00 10.20
C ALA A 230 12.85 12.08 10.24
N LEU A 231 13.54 11.32 9.39
CA LEU A 231 15.00 11.35 9.23
C LEU A 231 15.49 12.72 8.74
N GLY A 232 14.77 13.36 7.82
CA GLY A 232 15.08 14.73 7.40
C GLY A 232 14.99 15.74 8.55
N VAL A 233 13.97 15.60 9.43
CA VAL A 233 13.86 16.43 10.64
C VAL A 233 15.00 16.16 11.62
N VAL A 234 15.39 14.88 11.81
CA VAL A 234 16.55 14.49 12.64
C VAL A 234 17.81 15.18 12.16
N GLU A 235 18.04 15.21 10.85
CA GLU A 235 19.20 15.92 10.26
C GLU A 235 19.18 17.41 10.59
N ALA A 236 18.06 18.09 10.37
CA ALA A 236 17.92 19.51 10.69
C ALA A 236 18.16 19.79 12.18
N CYS A 237 17.68 18.92 13.07
CA CYS A 237 17.92 19.03 14.51
C CYS A 237 19.41 18.91 14.87
N LYS A 238 20.10 17.93 14.28
CA LYS A 238 21.55 17.75 14.49
C LYS A 238 22.35 18.95 14.02
N GLU A 239 22.06 19.50 12.86
CA GLU A 239 22.71 20.71 12.34
C GLU A 239 22.44 21.94 13.21
N ALA A 240 21.24 22.02 13.81
CA ALA A 240 20.86 23.08 14.74
C ALA A 240 21.32 22.84 16.19
N ASN A 241 21.98 21.70 16.49
CA ASN A 241 22.38 21.29 17.84
C ASN A 241 21.20 21.18 18.81
N ILE A 242 20.05 20.71 18.35
CA ILE A 242 18.86 20.45 19.20
C ILE A 242 19.01 19.09 19.86
N ASP A 243 18.72 19.03 21.16
CA ASP A 243 18.69 17.79 21.93
C ASP A 243 17.45 16.95 21.57
N LEU A 244 17.64 15.88 20.80
CA LEU A 244 16.60 14.96 20.35
C LEU A 244 15.92 14.21 21.50
N SER A 245 16.58 14.05 22.67
CA SER A 245 15.97 13.41 23.83
C SER A 245 14.82 14.23 24.44
N SER A 246 14.84 15.54 24.24
CA SER A 246 13.85 16.48 24.73
C SER A 246 12.69 16.73 23.75
N MET A 247 12.89 16.43 22.47
CA MET A 247 11.92 16.63 21.40
C MET A 247 11.80 15.34 20.55
N PRO A 248 10.96 14.39 20.96
CA PRO A 248 10.78 13.14 20.23
C PRO A 248 10.31 13.38 18.78
N ILE A 249 10.94 12.68 17.85
CA ILE A 249 10.59 12.65 16.43
C ILE A 249 10.04 11.27 16.12
N LEU A 250 8.85 11.25 15.49
CA LEU A 250 8.10 10.04 15.23
C LEU A 250 7.88 9.85 13.73
N GLY A 251 8.06 8.62 13.26
CA GLY A 251 7.85 8.18 11.88
C GLY A 251 6.76 7.13 11.72
N VAL A 252 6.67 6.57 10.55
CA VAL A 252 5.91 5.37 10.16
C VAL A 252 6.71 4.66 9.09
N ASP A 253 6.63 3.35 9.01
CA ASP A 253 7.10 2.33 8.09
C ASP A 253 8.08 1.36 8.75
N ALA A 254 8.82 1.77 9.79
CA ALA A 254 9.93 1.03 10.39
C ALA A 254 10.96 0.60 9.32
N THR A 255 11.37 1.56 8.49
CA THR A 255 12.43 1.33 7.51
C THR A 255 13.76 0.99 8.20
N ALA A 256 14.69 0.37 7.48
CA ALA A 256 16.01 0.04 8.04
C ALA A 256 16.71 1.28 8.63
N ASP A 257 16.63 2.43 7.95
CA ASP A 257 17.23 3.67 8.43
C ASP A 257 16.44 4.29 9.61
N GLY A 258 15.10 4.18 9.61
CA GLY A 258 14.25 4.56 10.73
C GLY A 258 14.55 3.73 11.98
N CYS A 259 14.65 2.41 11.85
CA CYS A 259 15.04 1.51 12.94
C CYS A 259 16.46 1.83 13.46
N ALA A 260 17.42 2.07 12.56
CA ALA A 260 18.77 2.47 12.95
C ALA A 260 18.82 3.82 13.69
N ALA A 261 17.92 4.75 13.32
CA ALA A 261 17.80 6.03 14.01
C ALA A 261 17.19 5.87 15.42
N ILE A 262 16.22 4.97 15.60
CA ILE A 262 15.67 4.64 16.94
C ILE A 262 16.73 4.02 17.83
N GLU A 263 17.54 3.09 17.33
CA GLU A 263 18.64 2.48 18.09
C GLU A 263 19.69 3.49 18.56
N LYS A 264 19.95 4.51 17.74
CA LYS A 264 20.87 5.62 18.10
C LYS A 264 20.23 6.64 19.05
N GLY A 265 18.92 6.57 19.27
CA GLY A 265 18.17 7.58 20.00
C GLY A 265 17.92 8.88 19.22
N ASP A 266 18.11 8.86 17.91
CA ASP A 266 17.85 9.99 17.01
C ASP A 266 16.35 10.15 16.70
N MET A 267 15.64 9.03 16.52
CA MET A 267 14.18 8.95 16.48
C MET A 267 13.67 8.27 17.76
N ALA A 268 12.46 8.61 18.15
CA ALA A 268 11.85 8.09 19.36
C ALA A 268 10.90 6.92 19.10
N PHE A 269 10.25 6.90 17.96
CA PHE A 269 9.17 5.98 17.65
C PHE A 269 8.92 5.88 16.14
N THR A 270 8.55 4.71 15.70
CA THR A 270 7.96 4.49 14.38
C THR A 270 6.82 3.46 14.47
N VAL A 271 6.09 3.27 13.40
CA VAL A 271 5.04 2.27 13.28
C VAL A 271 5.42 1.34 12.14
N TYR A 272 5.61 0.06 12.44
CA TYR A 272 5.91 -0.93 11.41
C TYR A 272 4.71 -1.14 10.51
N GLN A 273 4.91 -0.94 9.22
CA GLN A 273 3.99 -1.28 8.15
C GLN A 273 4.54 -2.51 7.41
N SER A 274 3.82 -3.63 7.47
CA SER A 274 4.27 -4.86 6.82
C SER A 274 4.06 -4.81 5.30
N GLY A 275 5.04 -4.32 4.56
CA GLY A 275 5.05 -4.40 3.09
C GLY A 275 4.97 -5.85 2.60
N SER A 276 5.72 -6.75 3.25
CA SER A 276 5.68 -8.17 2.93
C SER A 276 4.30 -8.80 3.19
N GLY A 277 3.65 -8.45 4.29
CA GLY A 277 2.28 -8.91 4.59
C GLY A 277 1.27 -8.41 3.56
N GLN A 278 1.37 -7.13 3.16
CA GLN A 278 0.49 -6.54 2.15
C GLN A 278 0.68 -7.19 0.77
N GLY A 279 1.94 -7.37 0.31
CA GLY A 279 2.23 -8.00 -0.97
C GLY A 279 1.70 -9.43 -1.06
N LYS A 280 1.91 -10.23 -0.01
CA LYS A 280 1.40 -11.58 0.07
C LYS A 280 -0.13 -11.62 0.08
N ALA A 281 -0.78 -10.86 0.95
CA ALA A 281 -2.24 -10.83 1.05
C ALA A 281 -2.90 -10.32 -0.25
N ALA A 282 -2.25 -9.40 -0.99
CA ALA A 282 -2.75 -8.91 -2.27
C ALA A 282 -2.76 -10.02 -3.34
N ILE A 283 -1.73 -10.85 -3.42
CA ILE A 283 -1.69 -12.00 -4.34
C ILE A 283 -2.73 -13.04 -3.94
N ASP A 284 -2.82 -13.40 -2.65
CA ASP A 284 -3.80 -14.36 -2.16
C ASP A 284 -5.25 -13.89 -2.46
N ALA A 285 -5.52 -12.61 -2.25
CA ALA A 285 -6.80 -11.99 -2.57
C ALA A 285 -7.11 -12.03 -4.08
N ALA A 286 -6.13 -11.65 -4.92
CA ALA A 286 -6.30 -11.68 -6.37
C ALA A 286 -6.62 -13.10 -6.89
N ILE A 287 -5.91 -14.13 -6.39
CA ILE A 287 -6.17 -15.53 -6.75
C ILE A 287 -7.59 -15.94 -6.37
N LYS A 288 -8.10 -15.51 -5.21
CA LYS A 288 -9.49 -15.80 -4.81
C LYS A 288 -10.49 -15.12 -5.73
N LEU A 289 -10.29 -13.86 -6.07
CA LEU A 289 -11.16 -13.12 -7.00
C LEU A 289 -11.18 -13.78 -8.38
N ILE A 290 -10.03 -14.17 -8.93
CA ILE A 290 -9.92 -14.90 -10.19
C ILE A 290 -10.76 -16.18 -10.19
N ASN A 291 -10.79 -16.89 -9.06
CA ASN A 291 -11.55 -18.13 -8.89
C ASN A 291 -13.03 -17.92 -8.49
N GLY A 292 -13.49 -16.67 -8.40
CA GLY A 292 -14.85 -16.35 -7.92
C GLY A 292 -15.08 -16.72 -6.46
N GLN A 293 -14.02 -16.78 -5.66
CA GLN A 293 -14.06 -17.13 -4.23
C GLN A 293 -14.12 -15.88 -3.36
N SER A 294 -14.71 -16.01 -2.18
CA SER A 294 -14.70 -14.96 -1.17
C SER A 294 -13.30 -14.78 -0.58
N VAL A 295 -12.95 -13.54 -0.22
CA VAL A 295 -11.71 -13.21 0.49
C VAL A 295 -11.87 -13.28 2.02
N LYS A 296 -13.07 -13.55 2.54
CA LYS A 296 -13.39 -13.51 3.98
C LYS A 296 -12.65 -14.51 4.85
N ASP A 297 -12.03 -15.51 4.28
CA ASP A 297 -11.17 -16.47 4.96
C ASP A 297 -9.66 -16.10 4.94
N ILE A 298 -9.30 -14.96 4.31
CA ILE A 298 -7.97 -14.38 4.45
C ILE A 298 -7.90 -13.70 5.82
N ASP A 299 -6.80 -13.89 6.52
CA ASP A 299 -6.56 -13.23 7.81
C ASP A 299 -6.63 -11.69 7.66
N GLY A 300 -7.38 -11.04 8.53
CA GLY A 300 -7.64 -9.60 8.46
C GLY A 300 -8.78 -9.18 7.52
N ALA A 301 -9.45 -10.12 6.83
CA ALA A 301 -10.59 -9.78 5.99
C ALA A 301 -11.79 -9.31 6.80
N THR A 302 -12.52 -8.31 6.26
CA THR A 302 -13.75 -7.80 6.86
C THR A 302 -14.98 -8.65 6.48
N ASP A 303 -16.02 -8.59 7.29
CA ASP A 303 -17.27 -9.35 7.08
C ASP A 303 -17.98 -8.97 5.76
N ASP A 304 -17.79 -7.73 5.29
CA ASP A 304 -18.34 -7.24 4.02
C ASP A 304 -17.47 -7.63 2.79
N GLY A 305 -16.32 -8.26 3.03
CA GLY A 305 -15.41 -8.74 1.97
C GLY A 305 -14.77 -7.65 1.11
N LYS A 306 -14.79 -6.41 1.57
CA LYS A 306 -14.19 -5.27 0.84
C LYS A 306 -12.75 -4.97 1.23
N TYR A 307 -12.33 -5.36 2.43
CA TYR A 307 -11.01 -5.06 2.96
C TYR A 307 -10.32 -6.33 3.47
N VAL A 308 -9.00 -6.35 3.32
CA VAL A 308 -8.10 -7.27 4.02
C VAL A 308 -7.07 -6.41 4.76
N TRP A 309 -7.23 -6.30 6.06
CA TRP A 309 -6.39 -5.45 6.90
C TRP A 309 -5.12 -6.15 7.32
N VAL A 310 -3.97 -5.56 7.00
CA VAL A 310 -2.66 -5.96 7.51
C VAL A 310 -2.33 -5.06 8.69
N PRO A 311 -2.15 -5.61 9.90
CA PRO A 311 -2.02 -4.80 11.10
C PRO A 311 -0.73 -3.97 11.10
N PHE A 312 -0.80 -2.80 11.74
CA PHE A 312 0.35 -2.02 12.15
C PHE A 312 0.90 -2.51 13.49
N GLU A 313 2.20 -2.29 13.73
CA GLU A 313 2.86 -2.60 15.01
C GLU A 313 3.65 -1.39 15.51
N LYS A 314 3.66 -1.17 16.85
CA LYS A 314 4.42 -0.10 17.48
C LYS A 314 5.88 -0.47 17.58
N VAL A 315 6.79 0.44 17.21
CA VAL A 315 8.23 0.23 17.28
C VAL A 315 8.91 1.40 17.99
N ASP A 316 9.61 1.06 19.05
CA ASP A 316 10.46 1.99 19.82
C ASP A 316 11.76 1.32 20.25
N SER A 317 12.54 1.97 21.10
CA SER A 317 13.83 1.45 21.56
C SER A 317 13.75 0.12 22.32
N SER A 318 12.56 -0.31 22.77
CA SER A 318 12.39 -1.56 23.52
C SER A 318 12.27 -2.80 22.62
N ASN A 319 11.85 -2.63 21.36
CA ASN A 319 11.57 -3.73 20.44
C ASN A 319 12.13 -3.55 19.02
N VAL A 320 12.81 -2.44 18.72
CA VAL A 320 13.33 -2.14 17.37
C VAL A 320 14.26 -3.22 16.82
N SER A 321 14.89 -4.01 17.69
CA SER A 321 15.76 -5.13 17.28
C SER A 321 15.02 -6.24 16.50
N ASP A 322 13.70 -6.32 16.63
CA ASP A 322 12.85 -7.34 16.00
C ASP A 322 12.46 -6.96 14.55
N TYR A 323 12.78 -5.73 14.12
CA TYR A 323 12.39 -5.14 12.83
C TYR A 323 13.59 -4.81 11.90
N LYS A 324 14.62 -5.67 11.93
CA LYS A 324 15.86 -5.50 11.14
C LYS A 324 15.92 -6.43 9.93
#